data_e999b911f290b6edae5d26c7f03798be
#
_entry.id   e999b911f290b6edae5d26c7f03798be
#
_cell.length_a   1.000
_cell.length_b   1.000
_cell.length_c   1.000
_cell.angle_alpha   90.00
_cell.angle_beta   90.00
_cell.angle_gamma   90.00
#
_symmetry.space_group_name_H-M   'P 1'
#
loop_
_entity.id
_entity.type
_entity.pdbx_description
1 polymer ?
#
loop_
_entity_poly.entity_id
_entity_poly.type
_entity_poly.pdbx_seq_one_letter_code
_entity_poly.pdbx_strand_id
1 'polypeptide(L)'
;NWWSRSGTPQEMPSGEIGGPDSEVFFEFTQVKHDPKYGQHCHPNCDCGRFLEIANSVFIQYQKQTDGSLKELSQKNVDFGGGLERILAAINDQPDIFMTDLFQPIISEIEALTNLQYSDHQTSMRIIADHLKAAVFLINEGVEPSNKLQGYVLRRLIRRSIVKLYQLSGTLKPNYLSIIAKQGVISTYQSRSTPPFPNFFDSNQKQREIFSALDNESQQFIKTLDKGLKQLN
;
A
#
# COMPACT_ATOMS: atom_id res chain seq x y z
N ASN A 1 5.71 -19.47 -12.85
CA ASN A 1 5.64 -18.14 -13.47
C ASN A 1 7.02 -17.69 -13.97
N TRP A 2 7.08 -16.52 -14.57
CA TRP A 2 8.29 -15.85 -15.04
C TRP A 2 8.25 -14.39 -14.61
N TRP A 3 9.39 -13.88 -14.19
CA TRP A 3 9.55 -12.46 -13.87
C TRP A 3 10.69 -11.83 -14.68
N SER A 4 10.42 -10.68 -15.25
CA SER A 4 11.37 -9.67 -15.67
C SER A 4 10.73 -8.29 -15.51
N ARG A 5 11.51 -7.23 -15.59
CA ARG A 5 10.99 -5.87 -15.49
C ARG A 5 9.97 -5.53 -16.59
N SER A 6 10.14 -6.14 -17.77
CA SER A 6 9.26 -5.93 -18.93
C SER A 6 8.17 -6.97 -19.10
N GLY A 7 8.12 -8.02 -18.26
CA GLY A 7 7.10 -9.07 -18.32
C GLY A 7 7.62 -10.42 -18.77
N THR A 8 7.01 -11.03 -19.78
CA THR A 8 7.34 -12.36 -20.26
C THR A 8 8.69 -12.40 -21.01
N PRO A 9 9.31 -13.59 -21.20
CA PRO A 9 10.57 -13.69 -21.97
C PRO A 9 10.53 -13.05 -23.35
N GLN A 10 9.37 -13.03 -23.99
CA GLN A 10 9.17 -12.45 -25.31
C GLN A 10 9.23 -10.90 -25.28
N GLU A 11 8.77 -10.32 -24.19
CA GLU A 11 8.68 -8.85 -24.00
C GLU A 11 10.00 -8.25 -23.51
N MET A 12 10.94 -9.07 -23.06
CA MET A 12 12.22 -8.59 -22.56
C MET A 12 13.05 -7.94 -23.67
N PRO A 13 13.53 -6.69 -23.49
CA PRO A 13 14.53 -6.13 -24.38
C PRO A 13 15.89 -6.81 -24.22
N SER A 14 16.73 -6.72 -25.24
CA SER A 14 18.10 -7.24 -25.17
C SER A 14 18.87 -6.62 -24.01
N GLY A 15 19.58 -7.44 -23.26
CA GLY A 15 20.35 -7.05 -22.07
C GLY A 15 19.58 -7.14 -20.76
N GLU A 16 18.25 -7.25 -20.79
CA GLU A 16 17.45 -7.39 -19.58
C GLU A 16 17.66 -8.77 -18.95
N ILE A 17 17.64 -8.79 -17.61
CA ILE A 17 17.75 -10.00 -16.81
C ILE A 17 16.39 -10.43 -16.28
N GLY A 18 16.20 -11.73 -16.05
CA GLY A 18 14.99 -12.31 -15.50
C GLY A 18 15.12 -13.78 -15.22
N GLY A 19 14.03 -14.41 -14.87
CA GLY A 19 14.01 -15.84 -14.60
C GLY A 19 12.67 -16.34 -14.08
N PRO A 20 12.56 -17.64 -13.79
CA PRO A 20 11.37 -18.21 -13.17
C PRO A 20 11.15 -17.62 -11.77
N ASP A 21 9.89 -17.52 -11.38
CA ASP A 21 9.49 -17.12 -10.04
C ASP A 21 8.62 -18.19 -9.38
N SER A 22 8.60 -18.17 -8.05
CA SER A 22 7.69 -18.95 -7.23
C SER A 22 7.04 -18.06 -6.20
N GLU A 23 5.78 -18.33 -5.92
CA GLU A 23 4.94 -17.58 -4.99
C GLU A 23 4.56 -18.47 -3.81
N VAL A 24 4.48 -17.90 -2.62
CA VAL A 24 4.04 -18.56 -1.39
C VAL A 24 2.67 -18.00 -1.02
N PHE A 25 1.67 -18.87 -0.98
CA PHE A 25 0.32 -18.52 -0.59
C PHE A 25 -0.02 -19.10 0.77
N PHE A 26 -0.68 -18.29 1.59
CA PHE A 26 -1.35 -18.75 2.81
C PHE A 26 -2.83 -19.00 2.51
N GLU A 27 -3.38 -20.13 3.01
CA GLU A 27 -4.78 -20.47 2.87
C GLU A 27 -5.56 -20.15 4.15
N PHE A 28 -6.52 -19.25 4.06
CA PHE A 28 -7.51 -18.99 5.11
C PHE A 28 -8.63 -20.02 5.01
N THR A 29 -8.55 -21.12 5.76
CA THR A 29 -9.48 -22.25 5.67
C THR A 29 -10.92 -21.90 6.04
N GLN A 30 -11.11 -20.85 6.88
CA GLN A 30 -12.41 -20.31 7.25
C GLN A 30 -13.10 -19.54 6.13
N VAL A 31 -12.36 -19.09 5.10
CA VAL A 31 -12.93 -18.36 3.94
C VAL A 31 -13.49 -19.38 2.95
N LYS A 32 -14.80 -19.34 2.75
CA LYS A 32 -15.46 -20.19 1.75
C LYS A 32 -15.22 -19.63 0.35
N HIS A 33 -14.96 -20.55 -0.59
CA HIS A 33 -14.88 -20.18 -1.99
C HIS A 33 -16.23 -19.64 -2.50
N ASP A 34 -16.18 -18.52 -3.23
CA ASP A 34 -17.34 -17.93 -3.89
C ASP A 34 -17.37 -18.39 -5.37
N PRO A 35 -18.40 -19.14 -5.78
CA PRO A 35 -18.50 -19.68 -7.15
C PRO A 35 -18.51 -18.62 -8.26
N LYS A 36 -18.74 -17.33 -7.93
CA LYS A 36 -18.65 -16.24 -8.93
C LYS A 36 -17.24 -16.08 -9.51
N TYR A 37 -16.20 -16.58 -8.79
CA TYR A 37 -14.81 -16.56 -9.22
C TYR A 37 -14.36 -17.85 -9.92
N GLY A 38 -15.27 -18.76 -10.24
CA GLY A 38 -15.02 -20.02 -10.93
C GLY A 38 -15.54 -21.24 -10.15
N GLN A 39 -15.50 -22.42 -10.78
CA GLN A 39 -15.99 -23.66 -10.17
C GLN A 39 -15.04 -24.23 -9.11
N HIS A 40 -13.75 -24.00 -9.27
CA HIS A 40 -12.69 -24.53 -8.40
C HIS A 40 -11.85 -23.40 -7.80
N CYS A 41 -11.61 -23.51 -6.50
CA CYS A 41 -10.70 -22.59 -5.81
C CYS A 41 -9.23 -22.95 -6.09
N HIS A 42 -8.39 -21.95 -6.26
CA HIS A 42 -6.96 -22.09 -6.51
C HIS A 42 -6.20 -20.87 -5.94
N PRO A 43 -4.88 -20.92 -5.78
CA PRO A 43 -4.10 -19.84 -5.16
C PRO A 43 -4.32 -18.45 -5.77
N ASN A 44 -4.55 -18.37 -7.09
CA ASN A 44 -4.83 -17.10 -7.78
C ASN A 44 -6.33 -16.76 -7.87
N CYS A 45 -7.16 -17.31 -6.98
CA CYS A 45 -8.59 -17.04 -6.94
C CYS A 45 -8.89 -15.77 -6.13
N ASP A 46 -9.67 -14.86 -6.69
CA ASP A 46 -10.05 -13.58 -6.05
C ASP A 46 -11.10 -13.72 -4.93
N CYS A 47 -11.45 -14.95 -4.52
CA CYS A 47 -12.42 -15.16 -3.43
C CYS A 47 -11.89 -14.79 -2.03
N GLY A 48 -10.62 -14.46 -1.90
CA GLY A 48 -9.99 -14.09 -0.63
C GLY A 48 -9.54 -15.26 0.24
N ARG A 49 -9.70 -16.51 -0.22
CA ARG A 49 -9.24 -17.70 0.50
C ARG A 49 -7.72 -17.83 0.53
N PHE A 50 -7.06 -17.45 -0.55
CA PHE A 50 -5.61 -17.49 -0.65
C PHE A 50 -5.04 -16.08 -0.68
N LEU A 51 -3.97 -15.88 0.09
CA LEU A 51 -3.22 -14.64 0.12
C LEU A 51 -1.75 -14.95 -0.22
N GLU A 52 -1.23 -14.37 -1.29
CA GLU A 52 0.19 -14.39 -1.57
C GLU A 52 0.92 -13.60 -0.47
N ILE A 53 1.80 -14.26 0.27
CA ILE A 53 2.56 -13.68 1.38
C ILE A 53 4.01 -13.37 1.03
N ALA A 54 4.55 -14.08 0.06
CA ALA A 54 5.93 -13.89 -0.42
C ALA A 54 6.11 -14.44 -1.83
N ASN A 55 7.17 -13.99 -2.51
CA ASN A 55 7.64 -14.57 -3.74
C ASN A 55 9.18 -14.64 -3.78
N SER A 56 9.70 -15.49 -4.66
CA SER A 56 11.13 -15.62 -4.95
C SER A 56 11.33 -15.61 -6.45
N VAL A 57 12.12 -14.66 -6.94
CA VAL A 57 12.52 -14.58 -8.34
C VAL A 57 13.91 -15.14 -8.50
N PHE A 58 14.06 -16.17 -9.32
CA PHE A 58 15.34 -16.80 -9.62
C PHE A 58 15.96 -16.13 -10.85
N ILE A 59 16.69 -15.04 -10.64
CA ILE A 59 17.34 -14.27 -11.71
C ILE A 59 18.51 -15.08 -12.27
N GLN A 60 18.26 -15.78 -13.38
CA GLN A 60 19.18 -16.76 -13.96
C GLN A 60 19.55 -16.46 -15.40
N TYR A 61 18.79 -15.65 -16.12
CA TYR A 61 18.91 -15.45 -17.57
C TYR A 61 19.05 -14.00 -17.96
N GLN A 62 19.74 -13.78 -19.10
CA GLN A 62 19.81 -12.49 -19.79
C GLN A 62 19.34 -12.65 -21.21
N LYS A 63 18.48 -11.75 -21.67
CA LYS A 63 18.03 -11.67 -23.06
C LYS A 63 19.17 -11.23 -23.98
N GLN A 64 19.43 -12.00 -25.03
CA GLN A 64 20.45 -11.68 -26.03
C GLN A 64 19.87 -10.88 -27.20
N THR A 65 20.74 -10.33 -28.03
CA THR A 65 20.35 -9.55 -29.23
C THR A 65 19.64 -10.40 -30.29
N ASP A 66 19.92 -11.69 -30.34
CA ASP A 66 19.26 -12.66 -31.23
C ASP A 66 17.91 -13.15 -30.70
N GLY A 67 17.48 -12.66 -29.54
CA GLY A 67 16.23 -13.07 -28.88
C GLY A 67 16.34 -14.31 -28.01
N SER A 68 17.49 -14.97 -27.93
CA SER A 68 17.71 -16.10 -27.04
C SER A 68 17.88 -15.66 -25.58
N LEU A 69 17.73 -16.62 -24.66
CA LEU A 69 18.04 -16.45 -23.25
C LEU A 69 19.34 -17.16 -22.92
N LYS A 70 20.33 -16.42 -22.41
CA LYS A 70 21.60 -16.98 -21.95
C LYS A 70 21.65 -17.00 -20.44
N GLU A 71 22.10 -18.10 -19.85
CA GLU A 71 22.32 -18.18 -18.41
C GLU A 71 23.37 -17.16 -17.93
N LEU A 72 23.07 -16.52 -16.80
CA LEU A 72 24.02 -15.66 -16.11
C LEU A 72 25.13 -16.48 -15.47
N SER A 73 26.36 -15.96 -15.51
CA SER A 73 27.49 -16.56 -14.79
C SER A 73 27.31 -16.57 -13.28
N GLN A 74 26.63 -15.56 -12.75
CA GLN A 74 26.22 -15.46 -11.35
C GLN A 74 24.70 -15.40 -11.30
N LYS A 75 24.10 -16.39 -10.66
CA LYS A 75 22.65 -16.48 -10.42
C LYS A 75 22.32 -15.81 -9.09
N ASN A 76 21.16 -15.16 -9.00
CA ASN A 76 20.67 -14.50 -7.79
C ASN A 76 19.25 -14.95 -7.49
N VAL A 77 18.87 -14.84 -6.23
CA VAL A 77 17.48 -14.96 -5.80
C VAL A 77 17.08 -13.60 -5.22
N ASP A 78 16.01 -13.03 -5.77
CA ASP A 78 15.36 -11.84 -5.23
C ASP A 78 14.10 -12.29 -4.49
N PHE A 79 14.12 -12.12 -3.16
CA PHE A 79 13.01 -12.51 -2.29
C PHE A 79 12.22 -11.27 -1.89
N GLY A 80 10.91 -11.34 -2.08
CA GLY A 80 9.95 -10.34 -1.60
C GLY A 80 8.95 -10.95 -0.63
N GLY A 81 8.80 -10.35 0.55
CA GLY A 81 7.80 -10.74 1.54
C GLY A 81 6.94 -9.55 1.96
N GLY A 82 5.61 -9.72 1.94
CA GLY A 82 4.68 -8.67 2.38
C GLY A 82 4.52 -8.69 3.89
N LEU A 83 5.10 -7.70 4.61
CA LEU A 83 5.02 -7.63 6.08
C LEU A 83 3.58 -7.75 6.58
N GLU A 84 2.67 -6.96 6.03
CA GLU A 84 1.27 -6.93 6.42
C GLU A 84 0.54 -8.23 6.06
N ARG A 85 0.90 -8.84 4.93
CA ARG A 85 0.33 -10.12 4.50
C ARG A 85 0.82 -11.28 5.36
N ILE A 86 2.11 -11.29 5.72
CA ILE A 86 2.69 -12.28 6.66
C ILE A 86 2.03 -12.15 8.03
N LEU A 87 1.83 -10.92 8.51
CA LEU A 87 1.14 -10.67 9.79
C LEU A 87 -0.31 -11.16 9.75
N ALA A 88 -1.03 -10.92 8.65
CA ALA A 88 -2.38 -11.42 8.44
C ALA A 88 -2.42 -12.96 8.49
N ALA A 89 -1.46 -13.61 7.82
CA ALA A 89 -1.33 -15.07 7.83
C ALA A 89 -1.05 -15.63 9.24
N ILE A 90 -0.12 -15.02 9.99
CA ILE A 90 0.22 -15.44 11.36
C ILE A 90 -1.00 -15.33 12.30
N ASN A 91 -1.82 -14.29 12.10
CA ASN A 91 -3.02 -14.05 12.91
C ASN A 91 -4.27 -14.77 12.40
N ASP A 92 -4.14 -15.55 11.32
CA ASP A 92 -5.29 -16.16 10.60
C ASP A 92 -6.40 -15.14 10.28
N GLN A 93 -6.00 -13.90 9.89
CA GLN A 93 -6.88 -12.77 9.63
C GLN A 93 -6.95 -12.49 8.12
N PRO A 94 -8.05 -12.85 7.41
CA PRO A 94 -8.17 -12.67 5.96
C PRO A 94 -8.16 -11.21 5.50
N ASP A 95 -8.56 -10.29 6.37
CA ASP A 95 -8.54 -8.85 6.07
C ASP A 95 -7.30 -8.19 6.68
N ILE A 96 -6.32 -7.86 5.84
CA ILE A 96 -5.08 -7.20 6.27
C ILE A 96 -5.32 -5.87 6.99
N PHE A 97 -6.44 -5.19 6.69
CA PHE A 97 -6.79 -3.92 7.32
C PHE A 97 -7.34 -4.07 8.74
N MET A 98 -7.65 -5.29 9.16
CA MET A 98 -8.03 -5.63 10.53
C MET A 98 -6.85 -6.15 11.36
N THR A 99 -5.63 -6.17 10.79
CA THR A 99 -4.42 -6.41 11.56
C THR A 99 -4.05 -5.20 12.39
N ASP A 100 -3.24 -5.39 13.42
CA ASP A 100 -2.80 -4.34 14.33
C ASP A 100 -1.90 -3.26 13.69
N LEU A 101 -1.47 -3.45 12.44
CA LEU A 101 -0.78 -2.42 11.64
C LEU A 101 -1.72 -1.44 10.95
N PHE A 102 -2.94 -1.85 10.63
CA PHE A 102 -3.92 -1.01 9.93
C PHE A 102 -5.15 -0.66 10.78
N GLN A 103 -5.55 -1.56 11.67
CA GLN A 103 -6.75 -1.38 12.50
C GLN A 103 -6.76 -0.05 13.27
N PRO A 104 -5.64 0.46 13.85
CA PRO A 104 -5.63 1.78 14.47
C PRO A 104 -5.94 2.92 13.50
N ILE A 105 -5.52 2.80 12.23
CA ILE A 105 -5.82 3.79 11.19
C ILE A 105 -7.31 3.74 10.84
N ILE A 106 -7.86 2.54 10.69
CA ILE A 106 -9.29 2.32 10.42
C ILE A 106 -10.13 2.93 11.56
N SER A 107 -9.77 2.65 12.81
CA SER A 107 -10.49 3.19 13.97
C SER A 107 -10.50 4.73 14.02
N GLU A 108 -9.42 5.38 13.65
CA GLU A 108 -9.38 6.84 13.55
C GLU A 108 -10.27 7.37 12.42
N ILE A 109 -10.35 6.65 11.29
CA ILE A 109 -11.26 7.01 10.20
C ILE A 109 -12.73 6.88 10.65
N GLU A 110 -13.08 5.78 11.34
CA GLU A 110 -14.40 5.55 11.91
C GLU A 110 -14.78 6.66 12.91
N ALA A 111 -13.88 6.98 13.83
CA ALA A 111 -14.09 8.03 14.82
C ALA A 111 -14.30 9.41 14.18
N LEU A 112 -13.59 9.70 13.10
CA LEU A 112 -13.64 11.00 12.40
C LEU A 112 -14.86 11.13 11.51
N THR A 113 -15.34 10.03 10.91
CA THR A 113 -16.47 10.03 9.98
C THR A 113 -17.79 9.60 10.62
N ASN A 114 -17.73 8.98 11.81
CA ASN A 114 -18.86 8.33 12.48
C ASN A 114 -19.52 7.22 11.61
N LEU A 115 -18.72 6.54 10.79
CA LEU A 115 -19.14 5.46 9.90
C LEU A 115 -18.42 4.16 10.28
N GLN A 116 -19.05 3.01 10.02
CA GLN A 116 -18.48 1.71 10.33
C GLN A 116 -17.67 1.18 9.14
N TYR A 117 -16.52 0.57 9.42
CA TYR A 117 -15.66 -0.05 8.42
C TYR A 117 -16.38 -1.12 7.60
N SER A 118 -17.22 -1.95 8.24
CA SER A 118 -18.00 -3.00 7.58
C SER A 118 -18.77 -2.52 6.34
N ASP A 119 -19.28 -1.28 6.39
CA ASP A 119 -20.16 -0.71 5.36
C ASP A 119 -19.38 0.11 4.33
N HIS A 120 -18.14 0.50 4.65
CA HIS A 120 -17.35 1.44 3.86
C HIS A 120 -15.91 0.95 3.58
N GLN A 121 -15.69 -0.37 3.55
CA GLN A 121 -14.38 -1.01 3.45
C GLN A 121 -13.50 -0.42 2.34
N THR A 122 -14.00 -0.35 1.11
CA THR A 122 -13.21 0.12 -0.04
C THR A 122 -12.63 1.52 0.17
N SER A 123 -13.43 2.47 0.67
CA SER A 123 -12.96 3.83 0.89
C SER A 123 -11.99 3.94 2.06
N MET A 124 -12.28 3.26 3.17
CA MET A 124 -11.42 3.28 4.35
C MET A 124 -10.09 2.56 4.12
N ARG A 125 -10.08 1.45 3.38
CA ARG A 125 -8.85 0.75 2.95
C ARG A 125 -7.96 1.65 2.09
N ILE A 126 -8.55 2.37 1.12
CA ILE A 126 -7.80 3.32 0.29
C ILE A 126 -7.17 4.42 1.14
N ILE A 127 -7.91 4.99 2.09
CA ILE A 127 -7.38 6.02 2.97
C ILE A 127 -6.24 5.46 3.83
N ALA A 128 -6.44 4.31 4.46
CA ALA A 128 -5.47 3.70 5.37
C ALA A 128 -4.16 3.35 4.64
N ASP A 129 -4.24 2.67 3.50
CA ASP A 129 -3.10 2.30 2.67
C ASP A 129 -2.33 3.54 2.18
N HIS A 130 -3.04 4.47 1.58
CA HIS A 130 -2.42 5.66 0.98
C HIS A 130 -1.82 6.59 2.03
N LEU A 131 -2.49 6.78 3.16
CA LEU A 131 -1.99 7.64 4.23
C LEU A 131 -0.75 7.04 4.90
N LYS A 132 -0.75 5.72 5.17
CA LYS A 132 0.42 5.03 5.67
C LYS A 132 1.62 5.22 4.74
N ALA A 133 1.45 4.94 3.44
CA ALA A 133 2.50 5.14 2.45
C ALA A 133 2.96 6.61 2.37
N ALA A 134 2.04 7.58 2.42
CA ALA A 134 2.37 9.00 2.41
C ALA A 134 3.22 9.42 3.63
N VAL A 135 2.86 8.95 4.84
CA VAL A 135 3.60 9.23 6.07
C VAL A 135 5.05 8.74 5.97
N PHE A 136 5.26 7.50 5.51
CA PHE A 136 6.61 6.96 5.34
C PHE A 136 7.40 7.70 4.25
N LEU A 137 6.78 8.02 3.10
CA LEU A 137 7.44 8.79 2.04
C LEU A 137 7.91 10.17 2.56
N ILE A 138 7.08 10.88 3.31
CA ILE A 138 7.45 12.18 3.88
C ILE A 138 8.56 12.00 4.93
N ASN A 139 8.51 10.96 5.76
CA ASN A 139 9.56 10.65 6.73
C ASN A 139 10.93 10.42 6.07
N GLU A 140 10.94 9.86 4.86
CA GLU A 140 12.13 9.68 4.02
C GLU A 140 12.52 10.95 3.23
N GLY A 141 11.88 12.09 3.47
CA GLY A 141 12.20 13.37 2.86
C GLY A 141 11.58 13.64 1.50
N VAL A 142 10.58 12.85 1.09
CA VAL A 142 9.84 13.12 -0.16
C VAL A 142 8.82 14.23 0.09
N GLU A 143 8.85 15.27 -0.76
CA GLU A 143 7.87 16.36 -0.74
C GLU A 143 6.82 16.22 -1.85
N PRO A 144 5.54 16.58 -1.60
CA PRO A 144 4.51 16.57 -2.65
C PRO A 144 4.89 17.51 -3.81
N SER A 145 4.96 16.96 -5.03
CA SER A 145 5.37 17.72 -6.22
C SER A 145 4.65 17.25 -7.49
N ASN A 146 5.02 17.80 -8.64
CA ASN A 146 4.48 17.40 -9.95
C ASN A 146 5.35 16.37 -10.68
N LYS A 147 6.45 15.91 -10.06
CA LYS A 147 7.43 15.03 -10.70
C LYS A 147 7.82 13.86 -9.81
N LEU A 148 8.21 12.75 -10.43
CA LEU A 148 8.80 11.58 -9.78
C LEU A 148 8.01 11.11 -8.53
N GLN A 149 8.73 10.79 -7.45
CA GLN A 149 8.14 10.30 -6.19
C GLN A 149 7.18 11.33 -5.56
N GLY A 150 7.48 12.62 -5.68
CA GLY A 150 6.61 13.68 -5.16
C GLY A 150 5.24 13.73 -5.86
N TYR A 151 5.16 13.37 -7.14
CA TYR A 151 3.88 13.22 -7.84
C TYR A 151 3.07 12.04 -7.30
N VAL A 152 3.73 10.91 -7.02
CA VAL A 152 3.07 9.75 -6.40
C VAL A 152 2.53 10.12 -5.03
N LEU A 153 3.35 10.73 -4.18
CA LEU A 153 2.96 11.20 -2.86
C LEU A 153 1.74 12.13 -2.91
N ARG A 154 1.77 13.12 -3.81
CA ARG A 154 0.63 14.04 -4.02
C ARG A 154 -0.64 13.30 -4.41
N ARG A 155 -0.56 12.31 -5.28
CA ARG A 155 -1.71 11.47 -5.66
C ARG A 155 -2.28 10.69 -4.50
N LEU A 156 -1.42 10.08 -3.66
CA LEU A 156 -1.85 9.34 -2.47
C LEU A 156 -2.63 10.24 -1.51
N ILE A 157 -2.07 11.42 -1.19
CA ILE A 157 -2.72 12.40 -0.31
C ILE A 157 -4.08 12.83 -0.88
N ARG A 158 -4.11 13.27 -2.14
CA ARG A 158 -5.35 13.77 -2.76
C ARG A 158 -6.43 12.70 -2.88
N ARG A 159 -6.05 11.45 -3.18
CA ARG A 159 -6.99 10.35 -3.25
C ARG A 159 -7.59 10.02 -1.87
N SER A 160 -6.78 10.10 -0.82
CA SER A 160 -7.27 9.98 0.56
C SER A 160 -8.27 11.08 0.91
N ILE A 161 -8.01 12.33 0.51
CA ILE A 161 -8.92 13.46 0.74
C ILE A 161 -10.25 13.25 0.02
N VAL A 162 -10.22 12.82 -1.24
CA VAL A 162 -11.46 12.53 -2.01
C VAL A 162 -12.28 11.45 -1.32
N LYS A 163 -11.62 10.38 -0.84
CA LYS A 163 -12.29 9.29 -0.14
C LYS A 163 -12.86 9.74 1.22
N LEU A 164 -12.14 10.55 1.97
CA LEU A 164 -12.65 11.17 3.20
C LEU A 164 -13.87 12.06 2.93
N TYR A 165 -13.84 12.87 1.86
CA TYR A 165 -14.99 13.68 1.47
C TYR A 165 -16.21 12.83 1.12
N GLN A 166 -16.01 11.74 0.37
CA GLN A 166 -17.10 10.81 0.04
C GLN A 166 -17.74 10.15 1.27
N LEU A 167 -16.95 9.94 2.33
CA LEU A 167 -17.45 9.36 3.58
C LEU A 167 -18.13 10.39 4.48
N SER A 168 -17.53 11.57 4.67
CA SER A 168 -17.94 12.53 5.69
C SER A 168 -18.80 13.70 5.17
N GLY A 169 -18.82 13.91 3.85
CA GLY A 169 -19.46 15.09 3.23
C GLY A 169 -18.77 16.44 3.53
N THR A 170 -17.77 16.44 4.42
CA THR A 170 -17.03 17.64 4.85
C THR A 170 -15.54 17.37 4.89
N LEU A 171 -14.73 18.42 4.76
CA LEU A 171 -13.28 18.31 4.86
C LEU A 171 -12.71 19.42 5.73
N LYS A 172 -11.78 19.03 6.62
CA LYS A 172 -10.88 19.96 7.30
C LYS A 172 -9.44 19.64 6.88
N PRO A 173 -8.57 20.65 6.72
CA PRO A 173 -7.18 20.43 6.28
C PRO A 173 -6.40 19.46 7.15
N ASN A 174 -6.69 19.39 8.45
CA ASN A 174 -5.98 18.58 9.43
C ASN A 174 -6.54 17.14 9.61
N TYR A 175 -7.50 16.70 8.82
CA TYR A 175 -8.05 15.34 8.98
C TYR A 175 -7.00 14.26 8.76
N LEU A 176 -6.19 14.41 7.71
CA LEU A 176 -5.14 13.41 7.43
C LEU A 176 -4.04 13.42 8.49
N SER A 177 -3.65 14.60 9.00
CA SER A 177 -2.63 14.67 10.07
C SER A 177 -3.12 14.08 11.40
N ILE A 178 -4.41 14.21 11.72
CA ILE A 178 -5.01 13.55 12.89
C ILE A 178 -4.92 12.03 12.74
N ILE A 179 -5.42 11.48 11.62
CA ILE A 179 -5.36 10.03 11.36
C ILE A 179 -3.90 9.55 11.34
N ALA A 180 -2.98 10.30 10.71
CA ALA A 180 -1.56 9.96 10.66
C ALA A 180 -0.94 9.89 12.06
N LYS A 181 -1.24 10.86 12.93
CA LYS A 181 -0.71 10.91 14.29
C LYS A 181 -1.18 9.72 15.12
N GLN A 182 -2.47 9.50 15.18
CA GLN A 182 -3.08 8.50 16.07
C GLN A 182 -3.01 7.09 15.49
N GLY A 183 -3.22 6.94 14.19
CA GLY A 183 -3.28 5.65 13.54
C GLY A 183 -1.92 5.13 13.06
N VAL A 184 -1.09 5.98 12.41
CA VAL A 184 0.19 5.53 11.84
C VAL A 184 1.33 5.72 12.82
N ILE A 185 1.62 6.96 13.21
CA ILE A 185 2.82 7.28 13.99
C ILE A 185 2.80 6.59 15.35
N SER A 186 1.69 6.66 16.08
CA SER A 186 1.56 6.00 17.39
C SER A 186 1.77 4.48 17.32
N THR A 187 1.24 3.84 16.28
CA THR A 187 1.40 2.39 16.06
C THR A 187 2.85 1.98 15.91
N TYR A 188 3.62 2.72 15.12
CA TYR A 188 5.04 2.41 14.89
C TYR A 188 5.96 2.88 16.02
N GLN A 189 5.61 3.95 16.74
CA GLN A 189 6.35 4.37 17.93
C GLN A 189 6.21 3.39 19.10
N SER A 190 5.01 2.90 19.37
CA SER A 190 4.75 1.96 20.46
C SER A 190 5.45 0.60 20.29
N ARG A 191 5.85 0.27 19.05
CA ARG A 191 6.55 -0.98 18.69
C ARG A 191 8.05 -0.84 18.59
N SER A 192 8.57 0.38 18.79
CA SER A 192 10.01 0.68 18.70
C SER A 192 10.74 0.27 19.97
N THR A 193 10.88 -1.05 20.15
CA THR A 193 11.76 -1.61 21.18
C THR A 193 13.02 -2.18 20.53
N PRO A 194 14.23 -2.00 21.12
CA PRO A 194 15.43 -2.60 20.53
C PRO A 194 15.26 -4.11 20.29
N PRO A 195 15.73 -4.63 19.13
CA PRO A 195 16.58 -3.98 18.14
C PRO A 195 15.84 -3.21 17.02
N PHE A 196 14.54 -2.98 17.14
CA PHE A 196 13.75 -2.34 16.08
C PHE A 196 13.93 -0.82 16.10
N PRO A 197 14.10 -0.19 14.90
CA PRO A 197 14.28 1.25 14.80
C PRO A 197 12.99 2.00 15.18
N ASN A 198 13.13 3.14 15.85
CA ASN A 198 12.04 4.09 15.98
C ASN A 198 11.95 4.92 14.69
N PHE A 199 10.97 4.64 13.86
CA PHE A 199 10.80 5.33 12.59
C PHE A 199 10.42 6.82 12.74
N PHE A 200 9.81 7.19 13.87
CA PHE A 200 9.25 8.53 14.10
C PHE A 200 9.75 9.15 15.43
N ASP A 201 11.05 9.02 15.72
CA ASP A 201 11.67 9.44 16.99
C ASP A 201 11.82 10.96 17.12
N SER A 202 11.86 11.68 16.00
CA SER A 202 12.08 13.12 15.98
C SER A 202 10.77 13.91 15.94
N ASN A 203 10.54 14.73 16.96
CA ASN A 203 9.44 15.70 16.97
C ASN A 203 9.48 16.67 15.77
N GLN A 204 10.66 16.92 15.20
CA GLN A 204 10.81 17.73 14.01
C GLN A 204 10.24 17.00 12.79
N LYS A 205 10.63 15.73 12.54
CA LYS A 205 10.10 14.93 11.44
C LYS A 205 8.57 14.78 11.51
N GLN A 206 8.01 14.57 12.71
CA GLN A 206 6.58 14.51 12.89
C GLN A 206 5.89 15.82 12.48
N ARG A 207 6.46 16.99 12.86
CA ARG A 207 5.93 18.29 12.43
C ARG A 207 6.01 18.48 10.91
N GLU A 208 7.08 18.03 10.28
CA GLU A 208 7.25 18.05 8.83
C GLU A 208 6.17 17.19 8.14
N ILE A 209 5.90 15.98 8.65
CA ILE A 209 4.82 15.11 8.16
C ILE A 209 3.47 15.82 8.24
N PHE A 210 3.11 16.35 9.41
CA PHE A 210 1.82 17.01 9.59
C PHE A 210 1.69 18.25 8.70
N SER A 211 2.75 19.07 8.63
CA SER A 211 2.77 20.26 7.79
C SER A 211 2.61 19.91 6.30
N ALA A 212 3.29 18.88 5.81
CA ALA A 212 3.17 18.46 4.43
C ALA A 212 1.76 17.95 4.09
N LEU A 213 1.16 17.13 4.98
CA LEU A 213 -0.20 16.62 4.83
C LEU A 213 -1.23 17.77 4.85
N ASP A 214 -1.13 18.67 5.83
CA ASP A 214 -2.09 19.76 6.00
C ASP A 214 -1.99 20.79 4.86
N ASN A 215 -0.79 21.14 4.41
CA ASN A 215 -0.56 22.07 3.31
C ASN A 215 -1.13 21.52 1.99
N GLU A 216 -0.83 20.27 1.64
CA GLU A 216 -1.37 19.67 0.42
C GLU A 216 -2.90 19.50 0.51
N SER A 217 -3.41 19.15 1.70
CA SER A 217 -4.85 19.06 1.96
C SER A 217 -5.54 20.40 1.76
N GLN A 218 -5.01 21.49 2.34
CA GLN A 218 -5.56 22.82 2.22
C GLN A 218 -5.60 23.30 0.76
N GLN A 219 -4.51 23.06 0.00
CA GLN A 219 -4.46 23.43 -1.41
C GLN A 219 -5.46 22.64 -2.25
N PHE A 220 -5.59 21.35 -1.98
CA PHE A 220 -6.49 20.49 -2.75
C PHE A 220 -7.95 20.73 -2.42
N ILE A 221 -8.31 20.95 -1.15
CA ILE A 221 -9.69 21.31 -0.74
C ILE A 221 -10.16 22.55 -1.48
N LYS A 222 -9.34 23.62 -1.56
CA LYS A 222 -9.68 24.82 -2.35
C LYS A 222 -9.95 24.51 -3.82
N THR A 223 -9.23 23.56 -4.39
CA THR A 223 -9.43 23.14 -5.79
C THR A 223 -10.70 22.32 -5.95
N LEU A 224 -10.96 21.40 -5.02
CA LEU A 224 -12.15 20.56 -4.99
C LEU A 224 -13.41 21.40 -4.85
N ASP A 225 -13.43 22.37 -3.92
CA ASP A 225 -14.56 23.27 -3.70
C ASP A 225 -14.89 24.11 -4.96
N LYS A 226 -13.85 24.58 -5.67
CA LYS A 226 -14.05 25.29 -6.95
C LYS A 226 -14.65 24.37 -8.01
N GLY A 227 -14.16 23.14 -8.11
CA GLY A 227 -14.68 22.15 -9.08
C GLY A 227 -16.13 21.78 -8.79
N LEU A 228 -16.47 21.51 -7.54
CA LEU A 228 -17.85 21.18 -7.12
C LEU A 228 -18.83 22.31 -7.41
N LYS A 229 -18.42 23.59 -7.20
CA LYS A 229 -19.26 24.77 -7.52
C LYS A 229 -19.50 24.97 -9.02
N GLN A 230 -18.68 24.35 -9.90
CA GLN A 230 -18.89 24.44 -11.35
C GLN A 230 -19.81 23.34 -11.88
N LEU A 231 -20.05 22.30 -11.09
CA LEU A 231 -20.91 21.17 -11.44
C LEU A 231 -22.38 21.36 -10.97
N ASN A 232 -22.58 22.27 -10.02
CA ASN A 232 -23.90 22.72 -9.54
C ASN A 232 -24.31 24.04 -10.22
#